data_8549cb11f3b167368ac84a6f9dff21e2
#
_entry.id   8549cb11f3b167368ac84a6f9dff21e2
#
_cell.length_a   1.000
_cell.length_b   1.000
_cell.length_c   1.000
_cell.angle_alpha   90.00
_cell.angle_beta   90.00
_cell.angle_gamma   90.00
#
_symmetry.space_group_name_H-M   'P 1'
#
loop_
_entity.id
_entity.type
_entity.pdbx_description
1 polymer ?
#
loop_
_entity_poly.entity_id
_entity_poly.type
_entity_poly.pdbx_seq_one_letter_code
_entity_poly.pdbx_strand_id
1 'polypeptide(L)'
;MHPNPAFRLEDRALMEALIDEVGFGMIFASTPDGPRVAHTPLHWAGHGRVRFHLARGNGLVRHLDGATALAVVNGPDAYVSARWYADGQQVPTWNYVTLELEGRVRRMDEEGLVGLLEALTHREEARIATGSAWTMDKLSPESRRKLLAAIVGFEMTVRAWHPTFKLSQNKHEDERARIVAGLEAGGSHALAQLMRTLVS
;
A
#
# COMPACT_ATOMS: atom_id res chain seq x y z
N MET A 1 0.67 6.36 -12.80
CA MET A 1 1.83 5.56 -13.30
C MET A 1 2.85 6.47 -13.98
N HIS A 2 4.16 6.29 -13.72
CA HIS A 2 5.23 7.07 -14.38
C HIS A 2 5.32 6.68 -15.87
N PRO A 3 5.47 7.63 -16.82
CA PRO A 3 5.49 7.32 -18.26
C PRO A 3 6.72 6.52 -18.70
N ASN A 4 7.87 6.65 -18.00
CA ASN A 4 9.09 5.92 -18.35
C ASN A 4 8.96 4.44 -18.01
N PRO A 5 9.06 3.52 -18.99
CA PRO A 5 8.92 2.08 -18.76
C PRO A 5 10.03 1.49 -17.87
N ALA A 6 11.21 2.14 -17.78
CA ALA A 6 12.29 1.71 -16.89
C ALA A 6 11.88 1.67 -15.40
N PHE A 7 10.81 2.37 -15.01
CA PHE A 7 10.31 2.40 -13.64
C PHE A 7 9.13 1.45 -13.40
N ARG A 8 8.78 0.62 -14.38
CA ARG A 8 7.79 -0.44 -14.24
C ARG A 8 8.50 -1.71 -13.78
N LEU A 9 7.96 -2.32 -12.76
CA LEU A 9 8.43 -3.61 -12.29
C LEU A 9 7.31 -4.63 -12.53
N GLU A 10 7.61 -5.74 -13.19
CA GLU A 10 6.64 -6.79 -13.50
C GLU A 10 6.69 -7.97 -12.51
N ASP A 11 7.40 -7.82 -11.40
CA ASP A 11 7.47 -8.85 -10.35
C ASP A 11 6.20 -8.84 -9.50
N ARG A 12 5.33 -9.80 -9.78
CA ARG A 12 4.06 -9.98 -9.07
C ARG A 12 4.25 -10.26 -7.60
N ALA A 13 5.19 -11.11 -7.24
CA ALA A 13 5.42 -11.49 -5.85
C ALA A 13 5.88 -10.29 -5.01
N LEU A 14 6.74 -9.44 -5.58
CA LEU A 14 7.17 -8.21 -4.92
C LEU A 14 6.03 -7.21 -4.75
N MET A 15 5.13 -7.09 -5.74
CA MET A 15 3.95 -6.21 -5.61
C MET A 15 2.99 -6.72 -4.53
N GLU A 16 2.77 -8.02 -4.45
CA GLU A 16 1.93 -8.63 -3.40
C GLU A 16 2.56 -8.46 -2.01
N ALA A 17 3.87 -8.66 -1.90
CA ALA A 17 4.61 -8.42 -0.66
C ALA A 17 4.55 -6.95 -0.22
N LEU A 18 4.57 -6.00 -1.16
CA LEU A 18 4.45 -4.57 -0.85
C LEU A 18 3.09 -4.23 -0.21
N ILE A 19 2.00 -4.88 -0.64
CA ILE A 19 0.68 -4.67 -0.05
C ILE A 19 0.68 -5.08 1.43
N ASP A 20 1.25 -6.26 1.74
CA ASP A 20 1.29 -6.79 3.09
C ASP A 20 2.31 -6.07 3.99
N GLU A 21 3.46 -5.68 3.43
CA GLU A 21 4.49 -4.95 4.18
C GLU A 21 4.00 -3.56 4.59
N VAL A 22 3.43 -2.80 3.66
CA VAL A 22 2.86 -1.48 3.96
C VAL A 22 1.59 -1.61 4.79
N GLY A 23 0.73 -2.56 4.46
CA GLY A 23 -0.48 -2.90 5.23
C GLY A 23 -1.56 -1.83 5.30
N PHE A 24 -1.31 -0.63 4.77
CA PHE A 24 -2.21 0.53 4.81
C PHE A 24 -2.21 1.26 3.47
N GLY A 25 -3.37 1.77 3.05
CA GLY A 25 -3.46 2.43 1.76
C GLY A 25 -4.70 3.29 1.60
N MET A 26 -4.94 3.69 0.37
CA MET A 26 -6.03 4.58 0.01
C MET A 26 -6.95 3.89 -1.00
N ILE A 27 -8.25 4.06 -0.82
CA ILE A 27 -9.27 3.62 -1.78
C ILE A 27 -9.91 4.86 -2.38
N PHE A 28 -9.74 5.04 -3.68
CA PHE A 28 -10.37 6.10 -4.45
C PHE A 28 -11.56 5.55 -5.23
N ALA A 29 -12.68 6.26 -5.19
CA ALA A 29 -13.82 5.98 -6.05
C ALA A 29 -14.55 7.26 -6.43
N SER A 30 -15.21 7.23 -7.59
CA SER A 30 -16.09 8.30 -8.04
C SER A 30 -17.44 8.20 -7.32
N THR A 31 -17.95 9.33 -6.87
CA THR A 31 -19.28 9.46 -6.31
C THR A 31 -20.06 10.53 -7.08
N PRO A 32 -21.38 10.62 -6.94
CA PRO A 32 -22.15 11.72 -7.54
C PRO A 32 -21.67 13.11 -7.15
N ASP A 33 -21.06 13.24 -5.96
CA ASP A 33 -20.51 14.50 -5.43
C ASP A 33 -19.02 14.69 -5.81
N GLY A 34 -18.49 13.91 -6.76
CA GLY A 34 -17.09 13.92 -7.21
C GLY A 34 -16.24 12.80 -6.60
N PRO A 35 -14.94 12.77 -6.91
CA PRO A 35 -14.03 11.76 -6.39
C PRO A 35 -13.87 11.88 -4.87
N ARG A 36 -13.75 10.72 -4.22
CA ARG A 36 -13.50 10.61 -2.77
C ARG A 36 -12.39 9.61 -2.52
N VAL A 37 -11.72 9.78 -1.37
CA VAL A 37 -10.69 8.87 -0.87
C VAL A 37 -11.02 8.43 0.56
N ALA A 38 -10.75 7.16 0.84
CA ALA A 38 -10.72 6.61 2.20
C ALA A 38 -9.35 5.99 2.47
N HIS A 39 -8.83 6.19 3.68
CA HIS A 39 -7.59 5.58 4.15
C HIS A 39 -7.96 4.38 5.02
N THR A 40 -7.34 3.23 4.78
CA THR A 40 -7.76 1.98 5.41
C THR A 40 -6.65 0.94 5.42
N PRO A 41 -6.61 0.05 6.42
CA PRO A 41 -5.79 -1.15 6.35
C PRO A 41 -6.15 -1.98 5.12
N LEU A 42 -5.12 -2.50 4.44
CA LEU A 42 -5.26 -3.38 3.29
C LEU A 42 -4.73 -4.78 3.63
N HIS A 43 -5.42 -5.79 3.13
CA HIS A 43 -5.00 -7.18 3.24
C HIS A 43 -5.00 -7.84 1.87
N TRP A 44 -3.87 -8.41 1.47
CA TRP A 44 -3.78 -9.25 0.29
C TRP A 44 -4.35 -10.64 0.61
N ALA A 45 -5.51 -10.97 0.04
CA ALA A 45 -6.19 -12.24 0.30
C ALA A 45 -5.84 -13.34 -0.72
N GLY A 46 -4.79 -13.13 -1.53
CA GLY A 46 -4.43 -14.03 -2.62
C GLY A 46 -5.39 -13.97 -3.81
N HIS A 47 -5.05 -14.69 -4.88
CA HIS A 47 -5.90 -14.85 -6.07
C HIS A 47 -6.45 -13.55 -6.67
N GLY A 48 -5.64 -12.48 -6.67
CA GLY A 48 -6.04 -11.18 -7.22
C GLY A 48 -7.03 -10.41 -6.37
N ARG A 49 -7.08 -10.63 -5.05
CA ARG A 49 -8.06 -9.99 -4.16
C ARG A 49 -7.38 -9.17 -3.07
N VAL A 50 -7.84 -7.93 -2.93
CA VAL A 50 -7.49 -7.04 -1.82
C VAL A 50 -8.73 -6.83 -0.97
N ARG A 51 -8.61 -7.00 0.34
CA ARG A 51 -9.68 -6.80 1.32
C ARG A 51 -9.39 -5.59 2.19
N PHE A 52 -10.44 -4.87 2.55
CA PHE A 52 -10.36 -3.71 3.42
C PHE A 52 -11.70 -3.46 4.12
N HIS A 53 -11.70 -2.60 5.14
CA HIS A 53 -12.94 -2.20 5.79
C HIS A 53 -12.98 -0.69 5.99
N LEU A 54 -14.18 -0.12 6.05
CA LEU A 54 -14.41 1.29 6.31
C LEU A 54 -15.38 1.45 7.47
N ALA A 55 -15.24 2.54 8.22
CA ALA A 55 -16.28 2.93 9.16
C ALA A 55 -17.61 3.09 8.41
N ARG A 56 -18.71 2.59 8.96
CA ARG A 56 -20.05 2.61 8.32
C ARG A 56 -20.49 4.00 7.91
N GLY A 57 -20.11 5.02 8.66
CA GLY A 57 -20.39 6.42 8.34
C GLY A 57 -19.47 7.04 7.28
N ASN A 58 -18.48 6.30 6.74
CA ASN A 58 -17.63 6.83 5.68
C ASN A 58 -18.45 7.04 4.40
N GLY A 59 -18.30 8.21 3.77
CA GLY A 59 -19.06 8.61 2.60
C GLY A 59 -18.92 7.68 1.37
N LEU A 60 -17.83 6.89 1.29
CA LEU A 60 -17.62 5.91 0.22
C LEU A 60 -18.47 4.64 0.38
N VAL A 61 -18.85 4.26 1.60
CA VAL A 61 -19.51 2.96 1.88
C VAL A 61 -20.73 2.70 0.99
N ARG A 62 -21.57 3.71 0.78
CA ARG A 62 -22.77 3.61 -0.05
C ARG A 62 -22.53 3.53 -1.56
N HIS A 63 -21.30 3.76 -2.00
CA HIS A 63 -20.94 3.86 -3.42
C HIS A 63 -19.99 2.77 -3.89
N LEU A 64 -19.39 1.98 -2.97
CA LEU A 64 -18.35 1.02 -3.31
C LEU A 64 -18.87 -0.31 -3.82
N ASP A 65 -20.04 -0.78 -3.32
CA ASP A 65 -20.56 -2.08 -3.74
C ASP A 65 -20.92 -2.07 -5.22
N GLY A 66 -20.27 -2.97 -5.97
CA GLY A 66 -20.39 -3.04 -7.41
C GLY A 66 -19.65 -1.93 -8.19
N ALA A 67 -18.92 -1.03 -7.56
CA ALA A 67 -18.15 0.00 -8.24
C ALA A 67 -16.78 -0.50 -8.72
N THR A 68 -16.18 0.22 -9.67
CA THR A 68 -14.75 0.18 -9.93
C THR A 68 -14.07 1.19 -9.02
N ALA A 69 -13.00 0.78 -8.36
CA ALA A 69 -12.20 1.63 -7.49
C ALA A 69 -10.71 1.47 -7.79
N LEU A 70 -9.93 2.45 -7.33
CA LEU A 70 -8.49 2.42 -7.36
C LEU A 70 -7.99 2.31 -5.92
N ALA A 71 -7.24 1.26 -5.62
CA ALA A 71 -6.47 1.16 -4.38
C ALA A 71 -5.04 1.63 -4.64
N VAL A 72 -4.49 2.43 -3.73
CA VAL A 72 -3.11 2.93 -3.82
C VAL A 72 -2.37 2.53 -2.56
N VAL A 73 -1.22 1.89 -2.77
CA VAL A 73 -0.24 1.56 -1.72
C VAL A 73 1.01 2.37 -1.98
N ASN A 74 1.39 3.22 -1.02
CA ASN A 74 2.63 3.98 -1.09
C ASN A 74 3.70 3.28 -0.28
N GLY A 75 4.76 2.86 -0.95
CA GLY A 75 6.01 2.46 -0.32
C GLY A 75 6.86 3.67 0.07
N PRO A 76 8.15 3.48 0.36
CA PRO A 76 9.04 4.58 0.73
C PRO A 76 9.29 5.54 -0.44
N ASP A 77 9.43 6.80 -0.10
CA ASP A 77 9.79 7.88 -1.01
C ASP A 77 10.84 8.80 -0.39
N ALA A 78 11.61 9.49 -1.22
CA ALA A 78 12.50 10.56 -0.78
C ALA A 78 12.91 11.49 -1.92
N TYR A 79 13.25 12.72 -1.54
CA TYR A 79 13.90 13.69 -2.41
C TYR A 79 15.34 13.26 -2.71
N VAL A 80 15.73 13.32 -3.98
CA VAL A 80 17.08 13.07 -4.47
C VAL A 80 17.70 14.41 -4.86
N SER A 81 18.69 14.83 -4.07
CA SER A 81 19.36 16.11 -4.28
C SER A 81 20.28 16.07 -5.50
N ALA A 82 20.25 17.14 -6.29
CA ALA A 82 21.21 17.36 -7.37
C ALA A 82 22.67 17.43 -6.89
N ARG A 83 22.90 17.73 -5.60
CA ARG A 83 24.23 17.80 -4.99
C ARG A 83 24.93 16.44 -4.88
N TRP A 84 24.18 15.35 -4.98
CA TRP A 84 24.74 14.00 -4.85
C TRP A 84 25.32 13.47 -6.16
N TYR A 85 24.94 14.09 -7.29
CA TYR A 85 25.50 13.70 -8.59
C TYR A 85 26.91 14.27 -8.79
N ALA A 86 27.75 13.53 -9.54
CA ALA A 86 29.06 14.04 -9.95
C ALA A 86 28.94 15.12 -11.01
N ASP A 87 27.96 14.99 -11.90
CA ASP A 87 27.67 15.93 -12.96
C ASP A 87 26.78 17.07 -12.44
N GLY A 88 27.28 18.28 -12.44
CA GLY A 88 26.53 19.49 -12.02
C GLY A 88 25.39 19.89 -12.95
N GLN A 89 25.17 19.20 -14.06
CA GLN A 89 24.06 19.41 -15.00
C GLN A 89 22.81 18.62 -14.62
N GLN A 90 22.86 17.79 -13.56
CA GLN A 90 21.72 17.03 -13.09
C GLN A 90 20.72 17.90 -12.31
N VAL A 91 19.46 17.52 -12.37
CA VAL A 91 18.39 18.19 -11.63
C VAL A 91 17.93 17.33 -10.44
N PRO A 92 17.41 17.95 -9.38
CA PRO A 92 16.82 17.19 -8.29
C PRO A 92 15.56 16.46 -8.74
N THR A 93 15.23 15.37 -8.03
CA THR A 93 14.03 14.57 -8.31
C THR A 93 13.52 13.89 -7.04
N TRP A 94 12.46 13.10 -7.18
CA TRP A 94 12.00 12.16 -6.17
C TRP A 94 12.21 10.74 -6.64
N ASN A 95 12.71 9.87 -5.78
CA ASN A 95 12.56 8.44 -5.90
C ASN A 95 11.42 7.98 -5.01
N TYR A 96 10.64 7.00 -5.49
CA TYR A 96 9.47 6.52 -4.77
C TYR A 96 9.02 5.15 -5.28
N VAL A 97 8.31 4.45 -4.43
CA VAL A 97 7.61 3.22 -4.76
C VAL A 97 6.11 3.44 -4.56
N THR A 98 5.31 3.12 -5.54
CA THR A 98 3.86 3.11 -5.42
C THR A 98 3.26 1.98 -6.23
N LEU A 99 2.15 1.44 -5.76
CA LEU A 99 1.36 0.45 -6.45
C LEU A 99 -0.08 0.92 -6.52
N GLU A 100 -0.57 1.07 -7.74
CA GLU A 100 -1.96 1.38 -8.03
C GLU A 100 -2.66 0.11 -8.52
N LEU A 101 -3.79 -0.23 -7.91
CA LEU A 101 -4.58 -1.43 -8.20
C LEU A 101 -5.97 -1.02 -8.61
N GLU A 102 -6.35 -1.28 -9.86
CA GLU A 102 -7.70 -1.04 -10.33
C GLU A 102 -8.53 -2.33 -10.23
N GLY A 103 -9.74 -2.24 -9.70
CA GLY A 103 -10.57 -3.43 -9.55
C GLY A 103 -12.03 -3.17 -9.24
N ARG A 104 -12.81 -4.24 -9.31
CA ARG A 104 -14.22 -4.24 -8.96
C ARG A 104 -14.39 -4.54 -7.48
N VAL A 105 -15.11 -3.71 -6.78
CA VAL A 105 -15.37 -3.84 -5.36
C VAL A 105 -16.72 -4.51 -5.12
N ARG A 106 -16.77 -5.38 -4.12
CA ARG A 106 -18.02 -5.92 -3.58
C ARG A 106 -18.00 -5.83 -2.06
N ARG A 107 -19.17 -5.62 -1.50
CA ARG A 107 -19.37 -5.69 -0.05
C ARG A 107 -19.27 -7.13 0.42
N MET A 108 -18.65 -7.33 1.57
CA MET A 108 -18.53 -8.62 2.24
C MET A 108 -19.70 -8.82 3.21
N ASP A 109 -20.02 -10.07 3.48
CA ASP A 109 -20.88 -10.47 4.59
C ASP A 109 -20.12 -10.38 5.93
N GLU A 110 -20.80 -10.73 7.02
CA GLU A 110 -20.21 -10.66 8.35
C GLU A 110 -19.07 -11.66 8.54
N GLU A 111 -19.19 -12.87 7.98
CA GLU A 111 -18.16 -13.91 8.05
C GLU A 111 -16.88 -13.44 7.35
N GLY A 112 -16.99 -12.89 6.15
CA GLY A 112 -15.88 -12.32 5.41
C GLY A 112 -15.24 -11.13 6.14
N LEU A 113 -16.04 -10.27 6.76
CA LEU A 113 -15.52 -9.16 7.58
C LEU A 113 -14.75 -9.67 8.79
N VAL A 114 -15.25 -10.67 9.50
CA VAL A 114 -14.58 -11.27 10.66
C VAL A 114 -13.25 -11.87 10.22
N GLY A 115 -13.21 -12.67 9.14
CA GLY A 115 -11.97 -13.25 8.63
C GLY A 115 -10.94 -12.18 8.19
N LEU A 116 -11.40 -11.05 7.62
CA LEU A 116 -10.52 -9.93 7.33
C LEU A 116 -9.89 -9.32 8.60
N LEU A 117 -10.70 -9.09 9.63
CA LEU A 117 -10.21 -8.49 10.88
C LEU A 117 -9.23 -9.42 11.61
N GLU A 118 -9.50 -10.71 11.61
CA GLU A 118 -8.59 -11.73 12.17
C GLU A 118 -7.25 -11.75 11.43
N ALA A 119 -7.27 -11.73 10.09
CA ALA A 119 -6.06 -11.71 9.26
C ALA A 119 -5.24 -10.43 9.49
N LEU A 120 -5.88 -9.26 9.52
CA LEU A 120 -5.23 -7.97 9.81
C LEU A 120 -4.62 -7.96 11.21
N THR A 121 -5.40 -8.38 12.21
CA THR A 121 -4.94 -8.43 13.60
C THR A 121 -3.76 -9.38 13.75
N HIS A 122 -3.85 -10.59 13.20
CA HIS A 122 -2.76 -11.57 13.26
C HIS A 122 -1.46 -11.02 12.65
N ARG A 123 -1.55 -10.38 11.47
CA ARG A 123 -0.39 -9.78 10.81
C ARG A 123 0.24 -8.67 11.64
N GLU A 124 -0.56 -7.74 12.15
CA GLU A 124 -0.02 -6.59 12.88
C GLU A 124 0.49 -6.97 14.28
N GLU A 125 -0.21 -7.85 14.99
CA GLU A 125 0.24 -8.37 16.29
C GLU A 125 1.53 -9.18 16.18
N ALA A 126 1.74 -9.90 15.08
CA ALA A 126 3.00 -10.63 14.82
C ALA A 126 4.22 -9.70 14.67
N ARG A 127 4.02 -8.42 14.38
CA ARG A 127 5.09 -7.40 14.29
C ARG A 127 5.48 -6.83 15.65
N ILE A 128 4.68 -7.07 16.68
CA ILE A 128 4.94 -6.57 18.05
C ILE A 128 5.80 -7.59 18.78
N ALA A 129 7.01 -7.18 19.16
CA ALA A 129 8.01 -8.10 19.71
C ALA A 129 7.74 -8.57 21.15
N THR A 130 6.84 -7.91 21.89
CA THR A 130 6.65 -8.15 23.33
C THR A 130 5.17 -8.28 23.70
N GLY A 131 4.89 -9.12 24.71
CA GLY A 131 3.53 -9.37 25.20
C GLY A 131 2.84 -10.52 24.47
N SER A 132 1.61 -10.81 24.88
CA SER A 132 0.75 -11.78 24.20
C SER A 132 -0.12 -11.09 23.15
N ALA A 133 -0.18 -11.65 21.94
CA ALA A 133 -0.98 -11.11 20.86
C ALA A 133 -2.43 -10.85 21.30
N TRP A 134 -3.00 -9.77 20.82
CA TRP A 134 -4.42 -9.52 20.99
C TRP A 134 -5.21 -10.36 19.98
N THR A 135 -6.36 -10.89 20.45
CA THR A 135 -7.27 -11.70 19.64
C THR A 135 -8.72 -11.29 19.89
N MET A 136 -9.61 -11.50 18.92
CA MET A 136 -11.01 -11.05 19.00
C MET A 136 -11.84 -11.82 20.04
N ASP A 137 -11.41 -12.99 20.48
CA ASP A 137 -12.05 -13.78 21.55
C ASP A 137 -11.95 -13.13 22.93
N LYS A 138 -11.06 -12.14 23.12
CA LYS A 138 -10.99 -11.29 24.32
C LYS A 138 -12.20 -10.36 24.46
N LEU A 139 -12.99 -10.16 23.39
CA LEU A 139 -14.17 -9.32 23.42
C LEU A 139 -15.39 -10.09 23.90
N SER A 140 -16.25 -9.45 24.70
CA SER A 140 -17.57 -9.99 24.97
C SER A 140 -18.41 -10.07 23.67
N PRO A 141 -19.38 -11.00 23.58
CA PRO A 141 -20.24 -11.12 22.41
C PRO A 141 -20.97 -9.81 22.07
N GLU A 142 -21.36 -9.04 23.08
CA GLU A 142 -22.03 -7.73 22.89
C GLU A 142 -21.07 -6.70 22.31
N SER A 143 -19.85 -6.59 22.85
CA SER A 143 -18.83 -5.67 22.36
C SER A 143 -18.44 -6.00 20.93
N ARG A 144 -18.21 -7.29 20.62
CA ARG A 144 -17.91 -7.77 19.28
C ARG A 144 -19.00 -7.36 18.29
N ARG A 145 -20.26 -7.60 18.62
CA ARG A 145 -21.39 -7.24 17.74
C ARG A 145 -21.46 -5.73 17.49
N LYS A 146 -21.28 -4.89 18.51
CA LYS A 146 -21.26 -3.43 18.37
C LYS A 146 -20.13 -2.96 17.45
N LEU A 147 -18.93 -3.51 17.61
CA LEU A 147 -17.77 -3.15 16.80
C LEU A 147 -17.94 -3.58 15.32
N LEU A 148 -18.43 -4.80 15.07
CA LEU A 148 -18.73 -5.26 13.72
C LEU A 148 -19.82 -4.42 13.05
N ALA A 149 -20.84 -4.02 13.79
CA ALA A 149 -21.91 -3.14 13.28
C ALA A 149 -21.40 -1.74 12.89
N ALA A 150 -20.29 -1.27 13.45
CA ALA A 150 -19.73 0.06 13.19
C ALA A 150 -18.93 0.16 11.88
N ILE A 151 -18.59 -0.97 11.26
CA ILE A 151 -17.75 -1.03 10.06
C ILE A 151 -18.42 -1.83 8.94
N VAL A 152 -17.86 -1.72 7.73
CA VAL A 152 -18.30 -2.47 6.55
C VAL A 152 -17.07 -3.01 5.84
N GLY A 153 -17.03 -4.33 5.61
CA GLY A 153 -15.97 -5.01 4.86
C GLY A 153 -16.21 -4.97 3.35
N PHE A 154 -15.12 -4.87 2.61
CA PHE A 154 -15.10 -4.89 1.16
C PHE A 154 -13.99 -5.79 0.64
N GLU A 155 -14.24 -6.41 -0.49
CA GLU A 155 -13.25 -7.15 -1.28
C GLU A 155 -13.18 -6.55 -2.67
N MET A 156 -11.98 -6.22 -3.13
CA MET A 156 -11.72 -5.77 -4.49
C MET A 156 -11.07 -6.89 -5.28
N THR A 157 -11.68 -7.28 -6.40
CA THR A 157 -11.04 -8.13 -7.41
C THR A 157 -10.21 -7.27 -8.32
N VAL A 158 -8.89 -7.40 -8.21
CA VAL A 158 -7.91 -6.60 -8.97
C VAL A 158 -7.91 -7.05 -10.44
N ARG A 159 -8.06 -6.09 -11.35
CA ARG A 159 -8.07 -6.28 -12.80
C ARG A 159 -6.83 -5.74 -13.47
N ALA A 160 -6.28 -4.65 -12.94
CA ALA A 160 -5.07 -4.03 -13.45
C ALA A 160 -4.13 -3.64 -12.31
N TRP A 161 -2.83 -3.75 -12.58
CA TRP A 161 -1.72 -3.45 -11.66
C TRP A 161 -0.83 -2.41 -12.33
N HIS A 162 -0.59 -1.31 -11.65
CA HIS A 162 0.20 -0.19 -12.15
C HIS A 162 1.31 0.15 -11.16
N PRO A 163 2.38 -0.65 -11.11
CA PRO A 163 3.53 -0.37 -10.25
C PRO A 163 4.36 0.78 -10.79
N THR A 164 4.93 1.56 -9.88
CA THR A 164 6.00 2.51 -10.17
C THR A 164 7.09 2.34 -9.12
N PHE A 165 8.25 1.86 -9.55
CA PHE A 165 9.46 1.73 -8.75
C PHE A 165 10.51 2.66 -9.34
N LYS A 166 10.42 3.95 -9.03
CA LYS A 166 11.40 4.93 -9.49
C LYS A 166 12.55 4.98 -8.49
N LEU A 167 13.62 4.25 -8.81
CA LEU A 167 14.77 4.01 -7.96
C LEU A 167 16.09 4.42 -8.63
N SER A 168 16.04 5.38 -9.56
CA SER A 168 17.20 5.85 -10.34
C SER A 168 17.89 4.75 -11.17
N GLN A 169 17.17 3.70 -11.57
CA GLN A 169 17.68 2.58 -12.38
C GLN A 169 18.12 3.02 -13.78
N ASN A 170 17.77 4.22 -14.22
CA ASN A 170 18.24 4.83 -15.45
C ASN A 170 19.58 5.58 -15.29
N LYS A 171 20.22 5.54 -14.11
CA LYS A 171 21.50 6.16 -13.81
C LYS A 171 22.62 5.11 -13.77
N HIS A 172 23.84 5.56 -14.02
CA HIS A 172 25.04 4.73 -13.86
C HIS A 172 25.19 4.25 -12.41
N GLU A 173 25.85 3.12 -12.21
CA GLU A 173 26.05 2.51 -10.89
C GLU A 173 26.70 3.48 -9.89
N ASP A 174 27.77 4.19 -10.31
CA ASP A 174 28.44 5.18 -9.46
C ASP A 174 27.50 6.30 -8.98
N GLU A 175 26.59 6.75 -9.85
CA GLU A 175 25.61 7.77 -9.50
C GLU A 175 24.54 7.21 -8.54
N ARG A 176 24.11 5.96 -8.76
CA ARG A 176 23.19 5.29 -7.83
C ARG A 176 23.81 5.12 -6.45
N ALA A 177 25.10 4.72 -6.39
CA ALA A 177 25.83 4.60 -5.12
C ALA A 177 25.89 5.92 -4.34
N ARG A 178 26.11 7.05 -5.02
CA ARG A 178 26.10 8.39 -4.41
C ARG A 178 24.73 8.78 -3.90
N ILE A 179 23.67 8.47 -4.68
CA ILE A 179 22.29 8.71 -4.26
C ILE A 179 21.97 7.89 -3.00
N VAL A 180 22.34 6.60 -2.99
CA VAL A 180 22.14 5.72 -1.82
C VAL A 180 22.83 6.28 -0.58
N ALA A 181 24.10 6.69 -0.70
CA ALA A 181 24.83 7.31 0.41
C ALA A 181 24.17 8.60 0.91
N GLY A 182 23.67 9.44 -0.02
CA GLY A 182 22.94 10.66 0.33
C GLY A 182 21.62 10.39 1.03
N LEU A 183 20.86 9.38 0.58
CA LEU A 183 19.60 8.95 1.22
C LEU A 183 19.83 8.42 2.63
N GLU A 184 20.90 7.64 2.85
CA GLU A 184 21.25 7.12 4.17
C GLU A 184 21.64 8.24 5.14
N ALA A 185 22.50 9.16 4.68
CA ALA A 185 22.88 10.33 5.47
C ALA A 185 21.65 11.21 5.82
N GLY A 186 20.64 11.22 4.96
CA GLY A 186 19.37 11.92 5.16
C GLY A 186 18.30 11.13 5.94
N GLY A 187 18.61 9.90 6.40
CA GLY A 187 17.67 9.08 7.18
C GLY A 187 16.65 8.29 6.33
N SER A 188 16.73 8.32 5.00
CA SER A 188 15.83 7.59 4.09
C SER A 188 16.28 6.14 3.86
N HIS A 189 16.52 5.40 4.94
CA HIS A 189 17.14 4.07 4.92
C HIS A 189 16.32 3.02 4.14
N ALA A 190 15.00 3.02 4.25
CA ALA A 190 14.14 2.06 3.56
C ALA A 190 14.28 2.19 2.03
N LEU A 191 14.26 3.41 1.51
CA LEU A 191 14.44 3.65 0.07
C LEU A 191 15.87 3.31 -0.39
N ALA A 192 16.88 3.66 0.40
CA ALA A 192 18.27 3.31 0.12
C ALA A 192 18.47 1.79 0.03
N GLN A 193 17.85 1.04 0.93
CA GLN A 193 17.88 -0.43 0.91
C GLN A 193 17.22 -0.99 -0.35
N LEU A 194 16.03 -0.49 -0.73
CA LEU A 194 15.37 -0.93 -1.97
C LEU A 194 16.21 -0.64 -3.21
N MET A 195 16.88 0.51 -3.26
CA MET A 195 17.78 0.82 -4.36
C MET A 195 18.93 -0.18 -4.48
N ARG A 196 19.49 -0.65 -3.36
CA ARG A 196 20.56 -1.67 -3.38
C ARG A 196 20.07 -3.04 -3.82
N THR A 197 18.85 -3.43 -3.39
CA THR A 197 18.35 -4.79 -3.61
C THR A 197 17.69 -4.98 -4.97
N LEU A 198 17.08 -3.94 -5.53
CA LEU A 198 16.27 -4.04 -6.75
C LEU A 198 16.95 -3.43 -7.98
N VAL A 199 18.07 -2.71 -7.81
CA VAL A 199 18.73 -1.96 -8.90
C VAL A 199 20.24 -2.21 -8.89
N SER A 200 20.65 -3.38 -8.45
CA SER A 200 22.06 -3.84 -8.54
C SER A 200 22.46 -4.18 -9.99
#